data_d3c742592bbf9cdcce05c617741c4c28
#
_entry.id   d3c742592bbf9cdcce05c617741c4c28
#
_cell.length_a   1.000
_cell.length_b   1.000
_cell.length_c   1.000
_cell.angle_alpha   90.00
_cell.angle_beta   90.00
_cell.angle_gamma   90.00
#
_symmetry.space_group_name_H-M   'P 1'
#
loop_
_entity.id
_entity.type
_entity.pdbx_description
1 polymer ?
#
loop_
_entity_poly.entity_id
_entity_poly.type
_entity_poly.pdbx_seq_one_letter_code
_entity_poly.pdbx_strand_id
1 'polypeptide(L)'
;MLVHNGVVRAWSRADHAPVAAVRVSHDAAKMAAICREMEQRPGIFAILAQAEDGLRKPGDDLLFLVVAGDIREHVKAAFAELLDRIKSEAVIKQELPEA
;
A
#
# COMPACT_ATOMS: atom_id res chain seq x y z
N MET A 1 -5.17 15.51 5.73
CA MET A 1 -4.79 14.59 4.65
C MET A 1 -3.55 13.82 5.06
N LEU A 2 -3.54 12.52 4.82
CA LEU A 2 -2.41 11.65 5.11
C LEU A 2 -1.93 10.99 3.82
N VAL A 3 -0.61 11.00 3.61
CA VAL A 3 0.01 10.46 2.42
C VAL A 3 1.02 9.39 2.82
N HIS A 4 1.01 8.25 2.13
CA HIS A 4 1.96 7.17 2.32
C HIS A 4 2.59 6.80 0.98
N ASN A 5 3.91 6.72 0.95
CA ASN A 5 4.64 6.25 -0.21
C ASN A 5 5.53 5.08 0.22
N GLY A 6 5.10 3.86 -0.11
CA GLY A 6 5.87 2.65 0.18
C GLY A 6 6.87 2.37 -0.91
N VAL A 7 8.12 2.11 -0.52
CA VAL A 7 9.20 1.78 -1.46
C VAL A 7 9.76 0.39 -1.17
N VAL A 8 10.47 -0.16 -2.13
CA VAL A 8 11.15 -1.45 -1.97
C VAL A 8 12.33 -1.29 -1.02
N ARG A 9 12.39 -2.15 0.00
CA ARG A 9 13.51 -2.19 0.94
C ARG A 9 14.66 -3.03 0.38
N ALA A 10 15.88 -2.69 0.79
CA ALA A 10 17.07 -3.43 0.40
C ALA A 10 17.25 -4.72 1.21
N TRP A 11 16.44 -4.96 2.23
CA TRP A 11 16.50 -6.17 3.07
C TRP A 11 15.10 -6.63 3.45
N SER A 12 14.99 -7.94 3.73
CA SER A 12 13.73 -8.52 4.17
C SER A 12 13.38 -8.05 5.58
N ARG A 13 12.13 -7.71 5.80
CA ARG A 13 11.61 -7.28 7.09
C ARG A 13 11.65 -8.41 8.12
N ALA A 14 11.49 -9.65 7.66
CA ALA A 14 11.39 -10.81 8.55
C ALA A 14 12.76 -11.24 9.10
N ASP A 15 13.79 -11.29 8.26
CA ASP A 15 15.10 -11.85 8.63
C ASP A 15 16.29 -10.97 8.25
N HIS A 16 16.04 -9.77 7.76
CA HIS A 16 17.06 -8.82 7.30
C HIS A 16 17.95 -9.36 6.17
N ALA A 17 17.51 -10.41 5.47
CA ALA A 17 18.26 -10.92 4.31
C ALA A 17 18.24 -9.88 3.18
N PRO A 18 19.35 -9.77 2.41
CA PRO A 18 19.39 -8.85 1.28
C PRO A 18 18.31 -9.16 0.25
N VAL A 19 17.66 -8.13 -0.29
CA VAL A 19 16.63 -8.25 -1.31
C VAL A 19 17.15 -7.63 -2.60
N ALA A 20 17.22 -8.43 -3.67
CA ALA A 20 17.66 -7.96 -4.98
C ALA A 20 16.52 -7.23 -5.70
N ALA A 21 15.30 -7.74 -5.57
CA ALA A 21 14.13 -7.18 -6.23
C ALA A 21 12.87 -7.70 -5.57
N VAL A 22 11.73 -7.10 -5.91
CA VAL A 22 10.42 -7.52 -5.46
C VAL A 22 9.52 -7.64 -6.68
N ARG A 23 8.83 -8.76 -6.81
CA ARG A 23 7.81 -8.93 -7.83
C ARG A 23 6.47 -8.56 -7.23
N VAL A 24 5.80 -7.59 -7.84
CA VAL A 24 4.55 -7.03 -7.32
C VAL A 24 3.44 -7.21 -8.34
N SER A 25 2.28 -7.65 -7.88
CA SER A 25 1.06 -7.62 -8.66
C SER A 25 -0.08 -7.15 -7.77
N HIS A 26 -1.11 -6.54 -8.36
CA HIS A 26 -2.27 -6.11 -7.58
C HIS A 26 -3.56 -6.41 -8.34
N ASP A 27 -4.63 -6.62 -7.58
CA ASP A 27 -5.98 -6.76 -8.09
C ASP A 27 -6.62 -5.37 -8.11
N ALA A 28 -6.67 -4.75 -9.28
CA ALA A 28 -7.18 -3.39 -9.43
C ALA A 28 -8.66 -3.28 -9.05
N ALA A 29 -9.46 -4.29 -9.37
CA ALA A 29 -10.88 -4.29 -9.02
C ALA A 29 -11.08 -4.38 -7.51
N LYS A 30 -10.31 -5.24 -6.84
CA LYS A 30 -10.35 -5.38 -5.39
C LYS A 30 -9.89 -4.11 -4.69
N MET A 31 -8.81 -3.50 -5.17
CA MET A 31 -8.32 -2.23 -4.63
C MET A 31 -9.34 -1.12 -4.75
N ALA A 32 -9.99 -1.01 -5.90
CA ALA A 32 -11.04 -0.02 -6.12
C ALA A 32 -12.25 -0.25 -5.20
N ALA A 33 -12.63 -1.52 -4.98
CA ALA A 33 -13.72 -1.87 -4.09
C ALA A 33 -13.41 -1.48 -2.64
N ILE A 34 -12.18 -1.76 -2.18
CA ILE A 34 -11.73 -1.38 -0.83
C ILE A 34 -11.79 0.15 -0.66
N CYS A 35 -11.29 0.89 -1.64
CA CYS A 35 -11.31 2.35 -1.58
C CYS A 35 -12.75 2.89 -1.51
N ARG A 36 -13.66 2.34 -2.31
CA ARG A 36 -15.06 2.75 -2.28
C ARG A 36 -15.72 2.49 -0.93
N GLU A 37 -15.46 1.32 -0.32
CA GLU A 37 -15.97 1.01 1.02
C GLU A 37 -15.43 1.97 2.06
N MET A 38 -14.13 2.23 2.03
CA MET A 38 -13.48 3.09 3.01
C MET A 38 -13.93 4.54 2.89
N GLU A 39 -14.24 5.00 1.67
CA GLU A 39 -14.76 6.36 1.46
C GLU A 39 -16.16 6.56 2.07
N GLN A 40 -16.89 5.49 2.37
CA GLN A 40 -18.19 5.58 3.00
C GLN A 40 -18.11 5.87 4.51
N ARG A 41 -16.93 5.81 5.10
CA ARG A 41 -16.78 6.07 6.53
C ARG A 41 -17.05 7.52 6.87
N PRO A 42 -17.66 7.78 8.04
CA PRO A 42 -17.90 9.16 8.48
C PRO A 42 -16.60 9.96 8.54
N GLY A 43 -16.60 11.15 7.99
CA GLY A 43 -15.44 12.04 8.01
C GLY A 43 -14.39 11.78 6.96
N ILE A 44 -14.58 10.82 6.06
CA ILE A 44 -13.64 10.55 4.96
C ILE A 44 -14.19 11.14 3.67
N PHE A 45 -13.40 11.99 3.02
CA PHE A 45 -13.81 12.73 1.82
C PHE A 45 -13.34 12.06 0.53
N ALA A 46 -12.10 11.58 0.50
CA ALA A 46 -11.52 10.99 -0.69
C ALA A 46 -10.37 10.06 -0.34
N ILE A 47 -10.20 9.02 -1.16
CA ILE A 47 -9.09 8.06 -1.06
C ILE A 47 -8.50 7.86 -2.45
N LEU A 48 -7.16 7.92 -2.52
CA LEU A 48 -6.40 7.58 -3.73
C LEU A 48 -5.47 6.43 -3.37
N ALA A 49 -5.44 5.40 -4.22
CA ALA A 49 -4.52 4.28 -4.06
C ALA A 49 -3.93 3.92 -5.43
N GLN A 50 -2.60 3.79 -5.49
CA GLN A 50 -1.89 3.37 -6.69
C GLN A 50 -0.85 2.33 -6.31
N ALA A 51 -0.77 1.24 -7.07
CA ALA A 51 0.24 0.21 -6.90
C ALA A 51 1.05 0.05 -8.18
N GLU A 52 2.35 -0.17 -8.02
CA GLU A 52 3.26 -0.37 -9.15
C GLU A 52 3.54 -1.86 -9.31
N ASP A 53 3.08 -2.42 -10.42
CA ASP A 53 3.25 -3.84 -10.73
C ASP A 53 4.60 -4.13 -11.38
N GLY A 54 4.97 -5.41 -11.40
CA GLY A 54 6.13 -5.91 -12.08
C GLY A 54 7.31 -6.12 -11.17
N LEU A 55 8.49 -6.17 -11.76
CA LEU A 55 9.74 -6.35 -11.02
C LEU A 55 10.24 -5.01 -10.55
N ARG A 56 10.32 -4.83 -9.22
CA ARG A 56 10.73 -3.57 -8.60
C ARG A 56 12.03 -3.78 -7.83
N LYS A 57 12.92 -2.80 -7.91
CA LYS A 57 14.24 -2.83 -7.24
C LYS A 57 14.21 -2.01 -5.97
N PRO A 58 15.15 -2.22 -5.03
CA PRO A 58 15.24 -1.36 -3.85
C PRO A 58 15.25 0.12 -4.21
N GLY A 59 14.42 0.89 -3.52
CA GLY A 59 14.24 2.31 -3.79
C GLY A 59 13.10 2.65 -4.76
N ASP A 60 12.61 1.66 -5.52
CA ASP A 60 11.47 1.88 -6.42
C ASP A 60 10.17 2.01 -5.63
N ASP A 61 9.23 2.78 -6.18
CA ASP A 61 7.90 2.93 -5.59
C ASP A 61 7.11 1.63 -5.70
N LEU A 62 6.38 1.29 -4.64
CA LEU A 62 5.49 0.13 -4.59
C LEU A 62 4.04 0.52 -4.48
N LEU A 63 3.71 1.39 -3.54
CA LEU A 63 2.35 1.70 -3.18
C LEU A 63 2.27 3.16 -2.74
N PHE A 64 1.31 3.86 -3.30
CA PHE A 64 1.05 5.26 -2.95
C PHE A 64 -0.41 5.38 -2.50
N LEU A 65 -0.61 5.90 -1.27
CA LEU A 65 -1.94 6.07 -0.68
C LEU A 65 -2.14 7.49 -0.22
N VAL A 66 -3.34 8.04 -0.46
CA VAL A 66 -3.76 9.33 0.09
C VAL A 66 -5.14 9.17 0.70
N VAL A 67 -5.31 9.64 1.92
CA VAL A 67 -6.60 9.70 2.59
C VAL A 67 -6.86 11.13 3.02
N ALA A 68 -7.96 11.70 2.57
CA ALA A 68 -8.41 13.04 2.94
C ALA A 68 -9.71 12.94 3.74
N GLY A 69 -9.82 13.72 4.80
CA GLY A 69 -10.99 13.70 5.65
C GLY A 69 -11.11 14.96 6.52
N ASP A 70 -12.07 14.95 7.45
CA ASP A 70 -12.40 16.11 8.27
C ASP A 70 -11.42 16.34 9.42
N ILE A 71 -11.16 15.30 10.25
CA ILE A 71 -10.27 15.42 11.40
C ILE A 71 -9.24 14.30 11.39
N ARG A 72 -8.12 14.54 12.11
CA ARG A 72 -6.98 13.63 12.14
C ARG A 72 -7.35 12.23 12.61
N GLU A 73 -8.15 12.10 13.61
CA GLU A 73 -8.53 10.80 14.19
C GLU A 73 -9.24 9.92 13.17
N HIS A 74 -10.16 10.49 12.41
CA HIS A 74 -10.87 9.76 11.35
C HIS A 74 -9.91 9.36 10.22
N VAL A 75 -9.05 10.28 9.81
CA VAL A 75 -8.09 10.04 8.72
C VAL A 75 -7.08 8.98 9.10
N LYS A 76 -6.53 9.04 10.32
CA LYS A 76 -5.54 8.04 10.78
C LYS A 76 -6.13 6.65 10.89
N ALA A 77 -7.33 6.53 11.45
CA ALA A 77 -8.00 5.24 11.60
C ALA A 77 -8.30 4.62 10.24
N ALA A 78 -8.85 5.41 9.31
CA ALA A 78 -9.14 4.95 7.97
C ALA A 78 -7.87 4.56 7.21
N PHE A 79 -6.81 5.36 7.34
CA PHE A 79 -5.53 5.09 6.68
C PHE A 79 -4.94 3.76 7.14
N ALA A 80 -4.90 3.51 8.44
CA ALA A 80 -4.34 2.27 8.98
C ALA A 80 -5.09 1.04 8.46
N GLU A 81 -6.42 1.07 8.46
CA GLU A 81 -7.21 -0.04 7.96
C GLU A 81 -7.08 -0.19 6.44
N LEU A 82 -7.08 0.92 5.71
CA LEU A 82 -6.89 0.91 4.26
C LEU A 82 -5.57 0.23 3.88
N LEU A 83 -4.48 0.62 4.53
CA LEU A 83 -3.16 0.06 4.26
C LEU A 83 -3.15 -1.44 4.55
N ASP A 84 -3.69 -1.86 5.69
CA ASP A 84 -3.75 -3.27 6.05
C ASP A 84 -4.59 -4.08 5.07
N ARG A 85 -5.73 -3.57 4.67
CA ARG A 85 -6.62 -4.26 3.73
C ARG A 85 -6.00 -4.37 2.34
N ILE A 86 -5.39 -3.30 1.84
CA ILE A 86 -4.75 -3.34 0.53
C ILE A 86 -3.60 -4.37 0.53
N LYS A 87 -2.76 -4.34 1.56
CA LYS A 87 -1.63 -5.28 1.65
C LYS A 87 -2.06 -6.74 1.77
N SER A 88 -3.15 -7.02 2.49
CA SER A 88 -3.59 -8.40 2.72
C SER A 88 -4.53 -8.92 1.65
N GLU A 89 -5.28 -8.03 0.97
CA GLU A 89 -6.37 -8.46 0.07
C GLU A 89 -6.14 -8.14 -1.40
N ALA A 90 -5.38 -7.09 -1.72
CA ALA A 90 -5.29 -6.57 -3.07
C ALA A 90 -3.89 -6.60 -3.68
N VAL A 91 -2.84 -6.69 -2.88
CA VAL A 91 -1.45 -6.65 -3.36
C VAL A 91 -0.74 -7.95 -3.00
N ILE A 92 -0.07 -8.53 -3.98
CA ILE A 92 0.77 -9.71 -3.81
C ILE A 92 2.22 -9.28 -4.04
N LYS A 93 3.08 -9.57 -3.06
CA LYS A 93 4.48 -9.19 -3.12
C LYS A 93 5.36 -10.41 -2.87
N GLN A 94 6.34 -10.64 -3.74
CA GLN A 94 7.31 -11.72 -3.59
C GLN A 94 8.72 -11.12 -3.59
N GLU A 95 9.42 -11.27 -2.47
CA GLU A 95 10.79 -10.83 -2.35
C GLU A 95 11.73 -11.82 -3.04
N LEU A 96 12.66 -11.30 -3.85
CA LEU A 96 13.66 -12.10 -4.56
C LEU A 96 15.02 -11.83 -3.91
N PRO A 97 15.65 -12.86 -3.29
CA PRO A 97 16.92 -12.66 -2.61
C PRO A 97 18.05 -12.41 -3.60
N GLU A 98 19.12 -11.79 -3.13
CA GLU A 98 20.35 -11.66 -3.88
C GLU A 98 21.00 -13.04 -4.03
N ALA A 99 21.57 -13.28 -5.21
CA ALA A 99 22.25 -14.53 -5.51
C ALA A 99 23.59 -14.64 -4.76
#